data_f1e85f30bf8e04d2f22c9816a86e42c9
#
_entry.id   f1e85f30bf8e04d2f22c9816a86e42c9
#
_cell.length_a   1.000
_cell.length_b   1.000
_cell.length_c   1.000
_cell.angle_alpha   90.00
_cell.angle_beta   90.00
_cell.angle_gamma   90.00
#
_symmetry.space_group_name_H-M   'P 1'
#
loop_
_entity.id
_entity.type
_entity.pdbx_description
1 polymer ?
#
loop_
_entity_poly.entity_id
_entity_poly.type
_entity_poly.pdbx_seq_one_letter_code
_entity_poly.pdbx_strand_id
1 'polypeptide(L)'
;MLQLNGNKRGDIKMKKEVKSRKHILCEKAPLVAMILAAALALVVLTIPGLFGLSDVANNLASSVLAVLFLIAYTRWFAPEFKGVFKTSHLATGLAFVWLAFAFKFFGAYFVNLVDSGFYFKPTVIALAMAIAAGFYEETIFRGVTVPIGMRYFKSDKRVGILVLISALVFGLMHIGNIANGASIQMGIAQGFATTFAGILFIAVYLRTGNLLIPIFMHGIYDYMCFTTDPTLENGIMANEMATKALILAVLVDVIAGIWGLYLLRPAKRAEIHTIWNDKWSVSAAEYEPKHITSEGEEK
;
A
#
# COMPACT_ATOMS: atom_id res chain seq x y z
N MET A 1 -29.03 -24.40 -61.60
CA MET A 1 -29.65 -24.24 -60.27
C MET A 1 -28.67 -23.42 -59.40
N LEU A 2 -28.83 -22.09 -59.41
CA LEU A 2 -27.98 -21.13 -58.73
C LEU A 2 -28.63 -20.83 -57.37
N GLN A 3 -27.96 -21.20 -56.25
CA GLN A 3 -28.35 -20.72 -54.92
C GLN A 3 -27.54 -19.50 -54.55
N LEU A 4 -28.18 -18.37 -54.51
CA LEU A 4 -27.64 -17.12 -53.99
C LEU A 4 -27.64 -17.17 -52.46
N ASN A 5 -26.46 -17.27 -51.86
CA ASN A 5 -26.34 -17.10 -50.43
C ASN A 5 -26.23 -15.59 -50.11
N GLY A 6 -27.28 -15.09 -49.49
CA GLY A 6 -27.38 -13.71 -49.06
C GLY A 6 -26.39 -13.38 -47.94
N ASN A 7 -25.63 -12.37 -48.21
CA ASN A 7 -24.64 -11.79 -47.33
C ASN A 7 -25.37 -10.96 -46.25
N LYS A 8 -25.64 -11.53 -45.07
CA LYS A 8 -26.07 -10.77 -43.89
C LYS A 8 -24.85 -10.04 -43.31
N ARG A 9 -24.62 -8.81 -43.76
CA ARG A 9 -23.83 -7.83 -43.00
C ARG A 9 -24.56 -7.60 -41.66
N GLY A 10 -24.12 -8.32 -40.64
CA GLY A 10 -24.52 -8.06 -39.28
C GLY A 10 -23.90 -6.72 -38.85
N ASP A 11 -24.71 -5.70 -38.72
CA ASP A 11 -24.37 -4.47 -38.00
C ASP A 11 -23.99 -4.85 -36.58
N ILE A 12 -22.70 -5.01 -36.33
CA ILE A 12 -22.10 -4.99 -34.98
C ILE A 12 -22.20 -3.54 -34.50
N LYS A 13 -23.38 -3.16 -34.00
CA LYS A 13 -23.52 -1.98 -33.17
C LYS A 13 -22.59 -2.18 -31.98
N MET A 14 -21.39 -1.60 -32.04
CA MET A 14 -20.56 -1.42 -30.86
C MET A 14 -21.43 -0.65 -29.85
N LYS A 15 -21.96 -1.33 -28.86
CA LYS A 15 -22.56 -0.69 -27.69
C LYS A 15 -21.46 0.17 -27.09
N LYS A 16 -21.57 1.49 -27.28
CA LYS A 16 -20.75 2.46 -26.57
C LYS A 16 -20.98 2.20 -25.09
N GLU A 17 -20.06 1.52 -24.45
CA GLU A 17 -20.13 1.25 -23.02
C GLU A 17 -20.16 2.60 -22.30
N VAL A 18 -21.27 2.90 -21.65
CA VAL A 18 -21.43 4.13 -20.89
C VAL A 18 -20.54 3.97 -19.66
N LYS A 19 -19.32 4.52 -19.73
CA LYS A 19 -18.39 4.53 -18.59
C LYS A 19 -19.11 5.12 -17.37
N SER A 20 -19.11 4.39 -16.25
CA SER A 20 -19.71 4.91 -15.03
C SER A 20 -18.99 6.19 -14.57
N ARG A 21 -19.68 7.10 -13.86
CA ARG A 21 -19.12 8.38 -13.39
C ARG A 21 -17.85 8.20 -12.56
N LYS A 22 -17.75 7.12 -11.78
CA LYS A 22 -16.58 6.78 -10.97
C LYS A 22 -15.33 6.51 -11.83
N HIS A 23 -15.48 5.80 -12.95
CA HIS A 23 -14.38 5.56 -13.88
C HIS A 23 -13.96 6.83 -14.61
N ILE A 24 -14.90 7.71 -14.93
CA ILE A 24 -14.60 9.01 -15.51
C ILE A 24 -13.71 9.86 -14.57
N LEU A 25 -14.01 9.86 -13.26
CA LEU A 25 -13.18 10.57 -12.28
C LEU A 25 -11.78 9.98 -12.20
N CYS A 26 -11.66 8.65 -12.11
CA CYS A 26 -10.36 7.97 -12.06
C CYS A 26 -9.53 8.24 -13.33
N GLU A 27 -10.16 8.31 -14.50
CA GLU A 27 -9.48 8.57 -15.76
C GLU A 27 -9.00 10.02 -15.89
N LYS A 28 -9.84 10.98 -15.47
CA LYS A 28 -9.53 12.43 -15.61
C LYS A 28 -8.67 12.95 -14.48
N ALA A 29 -8.84 12.45 -13.27
CA ALA A 29 -8.19 12.94 -12.06
C ALA A 29 -7.84 11.77 -11.11
N PRO A 30 -6.92 10.87 -11.49
CA PRO A 30 -6.59 9.68 -10.71
C PRO A 30 -6.11 10.00 -9.29
N LEU A 31 -5.35 11.08 -9.11
CA LEU A 31 -4.91 11.51 -7.78
C LEU A 31 -6.08 11.89 -6.88
N VAL A 32 -7.06 12.64 -7.41
CA VAL A 32 -8.28 13.00 -6.65
C VAL A 32 -9.06 11.75 -6.29
N ALA A 33 -9.20 10.80 -7.24
CA ALA A 33 -9.87 9.54 -6.97
C ALA A 33 -9.16 8.71 -5.87
N MET A 34 -7.82 8.68 -5.86
CA MET A 34 -7.03 8.03 -4.81
C MET A 34 -7.26 8.70 -3.44
N ILE A 35 -7.23 10.02 -3.38
CA ILE A 35 -7.48 10.77 -2.13
C ILE A 35 -8.89 10.50 -1.60
N LEU A 36 -9.90 10.55 -2.46
CA LEU A 36 -11.29 10.27 -2.06
C LEU A 36 -11.48 8.82 -1.61
N ALA A 37 -10.85 7.85 -2.27
CA ALA A 37 -10.90 6.45 -1.87
C ALA A 37 -10.21 6.22 -0.51
N ALA A 38 -9.06 6.85 -0.28
CA ALA A 38 -8.36 6.79 1.00
C ALA A 38 -9.17 7.48 2.12
N ALA A 39 -9.75 8.65 1.86
CA ALA A 39 -10.60 9.36 2.81
C ALA A 39 -11.85 8.54 3.18
N LEU A 40 -12.49 7.91 2.19
CA LEU A 40 -13.63 7.02 2.44
C LEU A 40 -13.21 5.82 3.29
N ALA A 41 -12.07 5.19 2.98
CA ALA A 41 -11.55 4.10 3.79
C ALA A 41 -11.28 4.55 5.23
N LEU A 42 -10.62 5.69 5.42
CA LEU A 42 -10.35 6.27 6.73
C LEU A 42 -11.64 6.45 7.53
N VAL A 43 -12.67 7.10 6.96
CA VAL A 43 -13.95 7.31 7.63
C VAL A 43 -14.62 5.99 8.01
N VAL A 44 -14.65 5.02 7.10
CA VAL A 44 -15.29 3.71 7.38
C VAL A 44 -14.55 2.97 8.48
N LEU A 45 -13.22 2.95 8.45
CA LEU A 45 -12.41 2.18 9.39
C LEU A 45 -12.36 2.78 10.80
N THR A 46 -12.72 4.05 10.97
CA THR A 46 -12.86 4.69 12.29
C THR A 46 -14.22 4.43 12.96
N ILE A 47 -15.20 3.87 12.24
CA ILE A 47 -16.55 3.61 12.78
C ILE A 47 -16.53 2.79 14.08
N PRO A 48 -15.73 1.70 14.24
CA PRO A 48 -15.70 0.94 15.49
C PRO A 48 -15.41 1.78 16.73
N GLY A 49 -14.59 2.83 16.61
CA GLY A 49 -14.28 3.76 17.69
C GLY A 49 -15.49 4.53 18.27
N LEU A 50 -16.60 4.59 17.52
CA LEU A 50 -17.83 5.28 17.95
C LEU A 50 -18.65 4.45 18.95
N PHE A 51 -18.35 3.15 19.13
CA PHE A 51 -19.17 2.23 19.92
C PHE A 51 -18.67 2.01 21.36
N GLY A 52 -17.63 2.70 21.80
CA GLY A 52 -17.09 2.56 23.16
C GLY A 52 -16.56 1.13 23.46
N LEU A 53 -16.08 0.44 22.45
CA LEU A 53 -15.48 -0.89 22.58
C LEU A 53 -14.18 -0.81 23.39
N SER A 54 -13.78 -1.91 24.01
CA SER A 54 -12.41 -2.01 24.55
C SER A 54 -11.37 -1.88 23.42
N ASP A 55 -10.15 -1.44 23.73
CA ASP A 55 -9.09 -1.22 22.73
C ASP A 55 -8.84 -2.47 21.89
N VAL A 56 -8.80 -3.65 22.50
CA VAL A 56 -8.66 -4.92 21.77
C VAL A 56 -9.82 -5.13 20.80
N ALA A 57 -11.06 -4.98 21.26
CA ALA A 57 -12.25 -5.18 20.43
C ALA A 57 -12.33 -4.15 19.29
N ASN A 58 -11.99 -2.88 19.57
CA ASN A 58 -11.95 -1.80 18.59
C ASN A 58 -10.95 -2.10 17.47
N ASN A 59 -9.71 -2.46 17.83
CA ASN A 59 -8.66 -2.79 16.87
C ASN A 59 -9.02 -4.00 15.99
N LEU A 60 -9.57 -5.07 16.57
CA LEU A 60 -10.00 -6.23 15.82
C LEU A 60 -11.20 -5.93 14.91
N ALA A 61 -12.18 -5.15 15.41
CA ALA A 61 -13.33 -4.72 14.61
C ALA A 61 -12.90 -3.87 13.39
N SER A 62 -11.97 -2.94 13.58
CA SER A 62 -11.39 -2.13 12.50
C SER A 62 -10.67 -3.01 11.46
N SER A 63 -9.96 -4.05 11.91
CA SER A 63 -9.29 -5.00 11.00
C SER A 63 -10.29 -5.80 10.16
N VAL A 64 -11.35 -6.32 10.78
CA VAL A 64 -12.43 -7.02 10.08
C VAL A 64 -13.11 -6.08 9.07
N LEU A 65 -13.39 -4.85 9.49
CA LEU A 65 -14.02 -3.86 8.64
C LEU A 65 -13.12 -3.48 7.45
N ALA A 66 -11.80 -3.46 7.62
CA ALA A 66 -10.85 -3.24 6.52
C ALA A 66 -10.96 -4.34 5.45
N VAL A 67 -11.05 -5.60 5.84
CA VAL A 67 -11.26 -6.72 4.90
C VAL A 67 -12.60 -6.59 4.17
N LEU A 68 -13.68 -6.33 4.90
CA LEU A 68 -15.02 -6.14 4.33
C LEU A 68 -15.04 -4.95 3.36
N PHE A 69 -14.40 -3.85 3.74
CA PHE A 69 -14.27 -2.67 2.89
C PHE A 69 -13.51 -2.98 1.59
N LEU A 70 -12.39 -3.70 1.65
CA LEU A 70 -11.64 -4.10 0.46
C LEU A 70 -12.44 -5.03 -0.47
N ILE A 71 -13.25 -5.92 0.08
CA ILE A 71 -14.17 -6.77 -0.70
C ILE A 71 -15.25 -5.91 -1.38
N ALA A 72 -15.86 -5.00 -0.64
CA ALA A 72 -16.87 -4.09 -1.17
C ALA A 72 -16.27 -3.15 -2.24
N TYR A 73 -15.08 -2.59 -1.99
CA TYR A 73 -14.33 -1.78 -2.93
C TYR A 73 -14.10 -2.54 -4.25
N THR A 74 -13.58 -3.78 -4.17
CA THR A 74 -13.30 -4.58 -5.35
C THR A 74 -14.58 -4.87 -6.14
N ARG A 75 -15.67 -5.23 -5.47
CA ARG A 75 -16.91 -5.61 -6.15
C ARG A 75 -17.72 -4.43 -6.69
N TRP A 76 -17.76 -3.34 -5.95
CA TRP A 76 -18.60 -2.20 -6.29
C TRP A 76 -17.86 -1.15 -7.12
N PHE A 77 -16.63 -0.80 -6.74
CA PHE A 77 -15.89 0.28 -7.38
C PHE A 77 -15.09 -0.19 -8.61
N ALA A 78 -14.50 -1.37 -8.52
CA ALA A 78 -13.61 -1.93 -9.52
C ALA A 78 -13.94 -3.38 -9.86
N PRO A 79 -15.15 -3.67 -10.42
CA PRO A 79 -15.59 -5.04 -10.69
C PRO A 79 -14.70 -5.79 -11.69
N GLU A 80 -14.02 -5.08 -12.58
CA GLU A 80 -13.04 -5.63 -13.53
C GLU A 80 -11.67 -5.93 -12.91
N PHE A 81 -11.43 -5.46 -11.67
CA PHE A 81 -10.19 -5.71 -10.94
C PHE A 81 -10.25 -7.04 -10.20
N LYS A 82 -9.26 -7.91 -10.39
CA LYS A 82 -9.21 -9.25 -9.79
C LYS A 82 -9.05 -9.26 -8.27
N GLY A 83 -8.93 -8.10 -7.64
CA GLY A 83 -8.84 -7.91 -6.20
C GLY A 83 -7.41 -7.75 -5.69
N VAL A 84 -7.32 -7.20 -4.46
CA VAL A 84 -6.05 -6.82 -3.84
C VAL A 84 -5.24 -8.02 -3.34
N PHE A 85 -5.89 -9.16 -3.09
CA PHE A 85 -5.25 -10.35 -2.53
C PHE A 85 -4.86 -11.41 -3.58
N LYS A 86 -5.44 -11.35 -4.79
CA LYS A 86 -5.18 -12.33 -5.83
C LYS A 86 -3.87 -12.02 -6.57
N THR A 87 -3.01 -13.02 -6.70
CA THR A 87 -1.76 -12.93 -7.47
C THR A 87 -1.36 -14.27 -8.04
N SER A 88 -0.75 -14.26 -9.23
CA SER A 88 -0.07 -15.40 -9.85
C SER A 88 1.46 -15.35 -9.66
N HIS A 89 1.99 -14.28 -9.07
CA HIS A 89 3.44 -14.00 -9.03
C HIS A 89 4.02 -14.00 -7.61
N LEU A 90 3.36 -14.66 -6.65
CA LEU A 90 3.74 -14.62 -5.25
C LEU A 90 5.19 -15.10 -5.01
N ALA A 91 5.56 -16.24 -5.55
CA ALA A 91 6.88 -16.82 -5.34
C ALA A 91 8.01 -15.93 -5.89
N THR A 92 7.82 -15.36 -7.09
CA THR A 92 8.83 -14.48 -7.72
C THR A 92 9.00 -13.17 -6.95
N GLY A 93 7.91 -12.63 -6.40
CA GLY A 93 7.95 -11.40 -5.60
C GLY A 93 8.60 -11.59 -4.25
N LEU A 94 8.41 -12.77 -3.60
CA LEU A 94 8.91 -13.03 -2.24
C LEU A 94 10.41 -13.30 -2.16
N ALA A 95 11.05 -13.80 -3.23
CA ALA A 95 12.43 -14.28 -3.18
C ALA A 95 13.43 -13.22 -2.66
N PHE A 96 13.23 -11.93 -2.98
CA PHE A 96 14.10 -10.84 -2.55
C PHE A 96 13.50 -9.94 -1.45
N VAL A 97 12.19 -10.02 -1.25
CA VAL A 97 11.48 -9.26 -0.23
C VAL A 97 11.87 -9.72 1.17
N TRP A 98 12.08 -11.01 1.33
CA TRP A 98 12.41 -11.62 2.62
C TRP A 98 13.66 -11.03 3.27
N LEU A 99 14.73 -10.81 2.51
CA LEU A 99 15.97 -10.22 3.05
C LEU A 99 15.76 -8.80 3.55
N ALA A 100 15.03 -7.96 2.78
CA ALA A 100 14.74 -6.60 3.18
C ALA A 100 13.86 -6.56 4.43
N PHE A 101 12.87 -7.43 4.51
CA PHE A 101 12.02 -7.57 5.67
C PHE A 101 12.80 -8.04 6.90
N ALA A 102 13.60 -9.10 6.77
CA ALA A 102 14.40 -9.63 7.88
C ALA A 102 15.35 -8.56 8.43
N PHE A 103 16.02 -7.80 7.55
CA PHE A 103 16.88 -6.70 7.98
C PHE A 103 16.12 -5.63 8.76
N LYS A 104 14.98 -5.14 8.20
CA LYS A 104 14.16 -4.14 8.88
C LYS A 104 13.62 -4.65 10.21
N PHE A 105 13.07 -5.84 10.20
CA PHE A 105 12.47 -6.48 11.38
C PHE A 105 13.48 -6.67 12.51
N PHE A 106 14.60 -7.35 12.24
CA PHE A 106 15.59 -7.60 13.27
C PHE A 106 16.34 -6.33 13.68
N GLY A 107 16.62 -5.42 12.73
CA GLY A 107 17.29 -4.17 13.02
C GLY A 107 16.46 -3.26 13.94
N ALA A 108 15.20 -3.03 13.61
CA ALA A 108 14.31 -2.22 14.42
C ALA A 108 13.99 -2.86 15.77
N TYR A 109 13.73 -4.17 15.78
CA TYR A 109 13.52 -4.91 17.03
C TYR A 109 14.71 -4.78 17.97
N PHE A 110 15.93 -4.97 17.46
CA PHE A 110 17.14 -4.85 18.26
C PHE A 110 17.32 -3.43 18.83
N VAL A 111 17.07 -2.40 18.02
CA VAL A 111 17.14 -1.00 18.46
C VAL A 111 16.16 -0.74 19.60
N ASN A 112 14.89 -1.13 19.43
CA ASN A 112 13.85 -0.93 20.44
C ASN A 112 14.14 -1.73 21.73
N LEU A 113 14.61 -2.97 21.58
CA LEU A 113 14.95 -3.84 22.71
C LEU A 113 16.09 -3.25 23.55
N VAL A 114 17.10 -2.68 22.92
CA VAL A 114 18.21 -2.02 23.61
C VAL A 114 17.75 -0.72 24.28
N ASP A 115 16.93 0.08 23.58
CA ASP A 115 16.41 1.36 24.10
C ASP A 115 15.51 1.14 25.31
N SER A 116 14.69 0.10 25.30
CA SER A 116 13.81 -0.27 26.42
C SER A 116 14.48 -0.99 27.59
N GLY A 117 15.83 -1.15 27.57
CA GLY A 117 16.58 -1.90 28.58
C GLY A 117 16.27 -3.40 28.56
N PHE A 118 16.07 -3.97 27.40
CA PHE A 118 15.69 -5.38 27.15
C PHE A 118 14.31 -5.76 27.68
N TYR A 119 13.41 -4.75 27.80
CA TYR A 119 12.01 -5.04 28.09
C TYR A 119 11.37 -5.80 26.94
N PHE A 120 10.64 -6.87 27.27
CA PHE A 120 9.87 -7.64 26.31
C PHE A 120 8.63 -8.23 26.96
N LYS A 121 7.46 -7.79 26.52
CA LYS A 121 6.18 -8.30 27.06
C LYS A 121 5.13 -8.44 25.94
N PRO A 122 4.96 -9.64 25.40
CA PRO A 122 3.88 -9.91 24.45
C PRO A 122 2.53 -9.84 25.18
N THR A 123 1.65 -8.99 24.68
CA THR A 123 0.30 -8.78 25.22
C THR A 123 -0.75 -8.92 24.12
N VAL A 124 -2.00 -9.21 24.54
CA VAL A 124 -3.13 -9.27 23.60
C VAL A 124 -3.40 -7.91 22.96
N ILE A 125 -3.20 -6.81 23.71
CA ILE A 125 -3.38 -5.47 23.16
C ILE A 125 -2.31 -5.16 22.10
N ALA A 126 -1.04 -5.50 22.34
CA ALA A 126 0.03 -5.33 21.35
C ALA A 126 -0.28 -6.10 20.06
N LEU A 127 -0.77 -7.34 20.17
CA LEU A 127 -1.17 -8.13 19.03
C LEU A 127 -2.36 -7.52 18.27
N ALA A 128 -3.40 -7.08 19.00
CA ALA A 128 -4.57 -6.47 18.38
C ALA A 128 -4.22 -5.15 17.67
N MET A 129 -3.40 -4.30 18.27
CA MET A 129 -2.92 -3.06 17.66
C MET A 129 -2.08 -3.34 16.41
N ALA A 130 -1.18 -4.29 16.45
CA ALA A 130 -0.33 -4.68 15.33
C ALA A 130 -1.14 -5.23 14.14
N ILE A 131 -2.14 -6.06 14.41
CA ILE A 131 -3.08 -6.54 13.39
C ILE A 131 -3.83 -5.34 12.78
N ALA A 132 -4.32 -4.45 13.64
CA ALA A 132 -5.05 -3.26 13.19
C ALA A 132 -4.16 -2.34 12.34
N ALA A 133 -2.95 -2.02 12.76
CA ALA A 133 -2.02 -1.20 12.00
C ALA A 133 -1.79 -1.78 10.59
N GLY A 134 -1.48 -3.07 10.49
CA GLY A 134 -1.28 -3.74 9.20
C GLY A 134 -2.53 -3.67 8.30
N PHE A 135 -3.71 -4.01 8.80
CA PHE A 135 -4.93 -4.01 7.99
C PHE A 135 -5.45 -2.59 7.72
N TYR A 136 -5.49 -1.74 8.73
CA TYR A 136 -6.02 -0.39 8.63
C TYR A 136 -5.18 0.47 7.69
N GLU A 137 -3.89 0.58 7.97
CA GLU A 137 -3.00 1.47 7.23
C GLU A 137 -2.73 0.97 5.82
N GLU A 138 -2.47 -0.32 5.64
CA GLU A 138 -2.24 -0.86 4.30
C GLU A 138 -3.51 -0.78 3.43
N THR A 139 -4.71 -0.86 4.01
CA THR A 139 -5.97 -0.64 3.28
C THR A 139 -6.05 0.80 2.77
N ILE A 140 -5.79 1.79 3.62
CA ILE A 140 -5.90 3.21 3.28
C ILE A 140 -4.82 3.61 2.27
N PHE A 141 -3.54 3.28 2.57
CA PHE A 141 -2.41 3.81 1.81
C PHE A 141 -2.10 3.00 0.55
N ARG A 142 -2.43 1.70 0.50
CA ARG A 142 -2.08 0.82 -0.63
C ARG A 142 -3.28 0.12 -1.24
N GLY A 143 -4.19 -0.42 -0.42
CA GLY A 143 -5.28 -1.27 -0.87
C GLY A 143 -6.23 -0.58 -1.85
N VAL A 144 -6.59 0.67 -1.59
CA VAL A 144 -7.52 1.43 -2.44
C VAL A 144 -6.81 2.39 -3.39
N THR A 145 -5.61 2.85 -3.09
CA THR A 145 -4.92 3.87 -3.88
C THR A 145 -4.10 3.28 -5.02
N VAL A 146 -3.27 2.26 -4.74
CA VAL A 146 -2.35 1.67 -5.73
C VAL A 146 -3.09 1.05 -6.92
N PRO A 147 -4.23 0.33 -6.76
CA PRO A 147 -4.99 -0.14 -7.92
C PRO A 147 -5.43 0.99 -8.85
N ILE A 148 -5.93 2.11 -8.31
CA ILE A 148 -6.31 3.27 -9.12
C ILE A 148 -5.10 3.83 -9.86
N GLY A 149 -4.01 4.08 -9.15
CA GLY A 149 -2.80 4.63 -9.75
C GLY A 149 -2.22 3.72 -10.82
N MET A 150 -2.14 2.42 -10.59
CA MET A 150 -1.61 1.46 -11.57
C MET A 150 -2.51 1.35 -12.82
N ARG A 151 -3.78 1.62 -12.72
CA ARG A 151 -4.72 1.59 -13.87
C ARG A 151 -4.73 2.90 -14.64
N TYR A 152 -4.73 4.05 -13.98
CA TYR A 152 -5.10 5.32 -14.57
C TYR A 152 -3.97 6.32 -14.76
N PHE A 153 -2.82 6.17 -14.10
CA PHE A 153 -1.64 6.94 -14.48
C PHE A 153 -1.07 6.42 -15.80
N LYS A 154 -1.12 7.23 -16.85
CA LYS A 154 -0.79 6.85 -18.23
C LYS A 154 0.67 7.15 -18.62
N SER A 155 1.60 7.08 -17.69
CA SER A 155 3.01 7.37 -18.00
C SER A 155 3.92 6.22 -17.59
N ASP A 156 5.07 6.10 -18.25
CA ASP A 156 6.12 5.16 -17.86
C ASP A 156 6.67 5.43 -16.46
N LYS A 157 6.46 6.67 -15.96
CA LYS A 157 6.85 7.09 -14.62
C LYS A 157 5.82 6.72 -13.54
N ARG A 158 4.70 6.10 -13.90
CA ARG A 158 3.60 5.82 -12.95
C ARG A 158 4.03 5.08 -11.69
N VAL A 159 4.91 4.10 -11.82
CA VAL A 159 5.45 3.37 -10.65
C VAL A 159 6.17 4.32 -9.70
N GLY A 160 7.05 5.18 -10.24
CA GLY A 160 7.77 6.16 -9.44
C GLY A 160 6.84 7.18 -8.75
N ILE A 161 5.81 7.64 -9.47
CA ILE A 161 4.81 8.58 -8.92
C ILE A 161 4.03 7.92 -7.77
N LEU A 162 3.59 6.67 -7.94
CA LEU A 162 2.87 5.95 -6.89
C LEU A 162 3.72 5.71 -5.66
N VAL A 163 4.98 5.31 -5.85
CA VAL A 163 5.93 5.12 -4.75
C VAL A 163 6.11 6.41 -3.98
N LEU A 164 6.37 7.53 -4.70
CA LEU A 164 6.59 8.83 -4.09
C LEU A 164 5.36 9.30 -3.30
N ILE A 165 4.18 9.29 -3.91
CA ILE A 165 2.95 9.74 -3.26
C ILE A 165 2.62 8.86 -2.06
N SER A 166 2.62 7.53 -2.22
CA SER A 166 2.27 6.60 -1.15
C SER A 166 3.23 6.72 0.03
N ALA A 167 4.53 6.80 -0.21
CA ALA A 167 5.54 6.89 0.83
C ALA A 167 5.51 8.23 1.56
N LEU A 168 5.43 9.36 0.83
CA LEU A 168 5.38 10.69 1.45
C LEU A 168 4.12 10.89 2.28
N VAL A 169 2.94 10.50 1.76
CA VAL A 169 1.69 10.65 2.52
C VAL A 169 1.72 9.78 3.77
N PHE A 170 2.25 8.56 3.67
CA PHE A 170 2.41 7.66 4.80
C PHE A 170 3.32 8.26 5.89
N GLY A 171 4.48 8.81 5.52
CA GLY A 171 5.37 9.49 6.46
C GLY A 171 4.75 10.76 7.07
N LEU A 172 4.10 11.59 6.27
CA LEU A 172 3.45 12.81 6.74
C LEU A 172 2.35 12.52 7.76
N MET A 173 1.58 11.43 7.59
CA MET A 173 0.56 11.03 8.57
C MET A 173 1.18 10.68 9.93
N HIS A 174 2.38 10.10 9.97
CA HIS A 174 3.09 9.78 11.21
C HIS A 174 3.64 11.00 11.94
N ILE A 175 3.93 12.11 11.24
CA ILE A 175 4.22 13.40 11.88
C ILE A 175 3.00 13.87 12.72
N GLY A 176 1.79 13.49 12.33
CA GLY A 176 0.56 13.76 13.09
C GLY A 176 0.56 13.20 14.51
N ASN A 177 1.43 12.22 14.83
CA ASN A 177 1.60 11.69 16.19
C ASN A 177 2.05 12.76 17.19
N ILE A 178 2.64 13.87 16.75
CA ILE A 178 2.93 15.04 17.59
C ILE A 178 1.62 15.58 18.20
N ALA A 179 0.54 15.63 17.45
CA ALA A 179 -0.76 16.04 17.96
C ALA A 179 -1.37 15.05 18.98
N ASN A 180 -0.89 13.80 18.98
CA ASN A 180 -1.28 12.74 19.90
C ASN A 180 -0.31 12.60 21.08
N GLY A 181 0.63 13.56 21.27
CA GLY A 181 1.50 13.63 22.45
C GLY A 181 2.94 13.15 22.22
N ALA A 182 3.31 12.70 21.01
CA ALA A 182 4.71 12.41 20.72
C ALA A 182 5.55 13.69 20.76
N SER A 183 6.83 13.58 21.21
CA SER A 183 7.75 14.71 21.12
C SER A 183 7.97 15.13 19.65
N ILE A 184 8.27 16.40 19.42
CA ILE A 184 8.52 16.92 18.06
C ILE A 184 9.65 16.11 17.40
N GLN A 185 10.71 15.82 18.15
CA GLN A 185 11.84 15.03 17.66
C GLN A 185 11.39 13.62 17.22
N MET A 186 10.60 12.95 18.05
CA MET A 186 10.06 11.61 17.75
C MET A 186 9.14 11.65 16.52
N GLY A 187 8.19 12.58 16.46
CA GLY A 187 7.24 12.67 15.35
C GLY A 187 7.91 12.97 14.01
N ILE A 188 8.90 13.88 13.98
CA ILE A 188 9.65 14.18 12.74
C ILE A 188 10.49 12.97 12.31
N ALA A 189 11.22 12.35 13.24
CA ALA A 189 12.05 11.19 12.95
C ALA A 189 11.20 9.99 12.48
N GLN A 190 10.05 9.75 13.14
CA GLN A 190 9.10 8.72 12.76
C GLN A 190 8.54 8.99 11.35
N GLY A 191 8.11 10.21 11.05
CA GLY A 191 7.61 10.57 9.73
C GLY A 191 8.66 10.36 8.64
N PHE A 192 9.91 10.67 8.90
CA PHE A 192 11.01 10.41 7.99
C PHE A 192 11.27 8.91 7.82
N ALA A 193 11.39 8.16 8.91
CA ALA A 193 11.60 6.71 8.91
C ALA A 193 10.46 5.97 8.19
N THR A 194 9.20 6.29 8.51
CA THR A 194 8.04 5.65 7.91
C THR A 194 7.86 5.98 6.42
N THR A 195 8.38 7.13 5.95
CA THR A 195 8.47 7.39 4.51
C THR A 195 9.29 6.29 3.81
N PHE A 196 10.45 5.92 4.35
CA PHE A 196 11.29 4.86 3.79
C PHE A 196 10.68 3.46 3.99
N ALA A 197 10.09 3.19 5.15
CA ALA A 197 9.29 1.97 5.35
C ALA A 197 8.15 1.87 4.32
N GLY A 198 7.50 2.99 4.04
CA GLY A 198 6.47 3.12 3.02
C GLY A 198 6.94 2.74 1.62
N ILE A 199 8.17 3.12 1.26
CA ILE A 199 8.80 2.69 -0.01
C ILE A 199 8.95 1.16 -0.06
N LEU A 200 9.37 0.52 1.02
CA LEU A 200 9.48 -0.94 1.07
C LEU A 200 8.10 -1.61 0.92
N PHE A 201 7.09 -1.18 1.68
CA PHE A 201 5.76 -1.80 1.65
C PHE A 201 5.08 -1.67 0.28
N ILE A 202 5.15 -0.49 -0.35
CA ILE A 202 4.60 -0.35 -1.71
C ILE A 202 5.41 -1.14 -2.74
N ALA A 203 6.73 -1.24 -2.60
CA ALA A 203 7.57 -2.04 -3.48
C ALA A 203 7.16 -3.52 -3.43
N VAL A 204 6.94 -4.05 -2.24
CA VAL A 204 6.46 -5.42 -2.03
C VAL A 204 5.09 -5.62 -2.70
N TYR A 205 4.17 -4.70 -2.50
CA TYR A 205 2.85 -4.80 -3.11
C TYR A 205 2.90 -4.73 -4.64
N LEU A 206 3.67 -3.82 -5.20
CA LEU A 206 3.83 -3.70 -6.65
C LEU A 206 4.46 -4.96 -7.27
N ARG A 207 5.42 -5.58 -6.57
CA ARG A 207 6.15 -6.77 -7.02
C ARG A 207 5.37 -8.08 -6.86
N THR A 208 4.50 -8.17 -5.86
CA THR A 208 3.72 -9.38 -5.57
C THR A 208 2.29 -9.32 -6.08
N GLY A 209 1.75 -8.11 -6.24
CA GLY A 209 0.32 -7.92 -6.49
C GLY A 209 -0.59 -8.38 -5.36
N ASN A 210 -0.05 -8.71 -4.19
CA ASN A 210 -0.79 -9.25 -3.05
C ASN A 210 -0.63 -8.37 -1.81
N LEU A 211 -1.73 -7.75 -1.38
CA LEU A 211 -1.73 -6.82 -0.24
C LEU A 211 -1.53 -7.52 1.11
N LEU A 212 -1.81 -8.83 1.22
CA LEU A 212 -1.55 -9.55 2.48
C LEU A 212 -0.08 -9.53 2.87
N ILE A 213 0.84 -9.49 1.89
CA ILE A 213 2.27 -9.50 2.18
C ILE A 213 2.69 -8.22 2.94
N PRO A 214 2.44 -7.00 2.44
CA PRO A 214 2.76 -5.80 3.23
C PRO A 214 1.92 -5.70 4.52
N ILE A 215 0.66 -6.16 4.55
CA ILE A 215 -0.13 -6.22 5.79
C ILE A 215 0.60 -7.04 6.86
N PHE A 216 1.03 -8.25 6.53
CA PHE A 216 1.76 -9.10 7.48
C PHE A 216 3.12 -8.51 7.86
N MET A 217 3.86 -7.97 6.89
CA MET A 217 5.16 -7.34 7.18
C MET A 217 5.03 -6.16 8.14
N HIS A 218 4.02 -5.31 7.91
CA HIS A 218 3.71 -4.17 8.74
C HIS A 218 3.28 -4.61 10.14
N GLY A 219 2.27 -5.48 10.23
CA GLY A 219 1.76 -5.95 11.51
C GLY A 219 2.81 -6.67 12.36
N ILE A 220 3.66 -7.53 11.76
CA ILE A 220 4.75 -8.20 12.49
C ILE A 220 5.76 -7.17 13.01
N TYR A 221 6.12 -6.17 12.18
CA TYR A 221 7.02 -5.10 12.59
C TYR A 221 6.47 -4.34 13.78
N ASP A 222 5.22 -3.90 13.71
CA ASP A 222 4.57 -3.15 14.80
C ASP A 222 4.40 -4.02 16.05
N TYR A 223 4.04 -5.30 15.89
CA TYR A 223 3.96 -6.20 17.04
C TYR A 223 5.28 -6.26 17.82
N MET A 224 6.40 -6.35 17.13
CA MET A 224 7.70 -6.36 17.79
C MET A 224 8.01 -5.02 18.46
N CYS A 225 7.66 -3.90 17.84
CA CYS A 225 7.78 -2.58 18.48
C CYS A 225 6.93 -2.49 19.73
N PHE A 226 5.67 -2.89 19.67
CA PHE A 226 4.74 -2.83 20.81
C PHE A 226 5.13 -3.76 21.95
N THR A 227 5.71 -4.92 21.69
CA THR A 227 6.18 -5.84 22.73
C THR A 227 7.42 -5.34 23.47
N THR A 228 8.15 -4.39 22.90
CA THR A 228 9.34 -3.77 23.52
C THR A 228 9.04 -2.40 24.15
N ASP A 229 7.78 -1.95 24.13
CA ASP A 229 7.36 -0.68 24.70
C ASP A 229 6.80 -0.87 26.13
N PRO A 230 7.53 -0.46 27.18
CA PRO A 230 7.06 -0.62 28.55
C PRO A 230 5.87 0.29 28.88
N THR A 231 5.65 1.38 28.15
CA THR A 231 4.56 2.31 28.41
C THR A 231 3.20 1.77 27.92
N LEU A 232 3.21 0.83 27.02
CA LEU A 232 1.98 0.22 26.47
C LEU A 232 1.16 -0.55 27.53
N GLU A 233 1.77 -0.97 28.62
CA GLU A 233 1.05 -1.58 29.74
C GLU A 233 -0.02 -0.66 30.32
N ASN A 234 0.18 0.64 30.23
CA ASN A 234 -0.76 1.68 30.67
C ASN A 234 -1.66 2.19 29.52
N GLY A 235 -1.68 1.50 28.38
CA GLY A 235 -2.44 1.91 27.18
C GLY A 235 -1.87 3.13 26.47
N ILE A 236 -0.64 3.52 26.75
CA ILE A 236 0.03 4.69 26.19
C ILE A 236 1.24 4.21 25.41
N MET A 237 1.33 4.56 24.12
CA MET A 237 2.53 4.32 23.34
C MET A 237 3.67 5.23 23.79
N ALA A 238 4.91 4.77 23.67
CA ALA A 238 6.09 5.57 23.95
C ALA A 238 6.06 6.87 23.15
N ASN A 239 6.11 8.00 23.85
CA ASN A 239 6.13 9.33 23.25
C ASN A 239 7.55 9.85 23.01
N GLU A 240 8.54 9.18 23.57
CA GLU A 240 9.95 9.53 23.49
C GLU A 240 10.81 8.27 23.32
N MET A 241 11.94 8.46 22.66
CA MET A 241 12.99 7.46 22.48
C MET A 241 14.34 8.15 22.63
N ALA A 242 15.33 7.45 23.16
CA ALA A 242 16.67 8.01 23.25
C ALA A 242 17.20 8.42 21.86
N THR A 243 17.83 9.59 21.76
CA THR A 243 18.27 10.16 20.47
C THR A 243 19.12 9.18 19.65
N LYS A 244 20.00 8.40 20.31
CA LYS A 244 20.84 7.40 19.63
C LYS A 244 20.01 6.26 19.04
N ALA A 245 19.04 5.76 19.78
CA ALA A 245 18.12 4.71 19.31
C ALA A 245 17.26 5.22 18.16
N LEU A 246 16.76 6.45 18.25
CA LEU A 246 15.98 7.09 17.19
C LEU A 246 16.77 7.22 15.88
N ILE A 247 18.04 7.65 15.96
CA ILE A 247 18.92 7.71 14.79
C ILE A 247 19.12 6.33 14.17
N LEU A 248 19.37 5.31 15.00
CA LEU A 248 19.55 3.94 14.50
C LEU A 248 18.27 3.38 13.86
N ALA A 249 17.10 3.64 14.46
CA ALA A 249 15.81 3.26 13.88
C ALA A 249 15.60 3.89 12.50
N VAL A 250 15.88 5.21 12.38
CA VAL A 250 15.81 5.92 11.10
C VAL A 250 16.77 5.30 10.06
N LEU A 251 18.00 4.97 10.45
CA LEU A 251 18.99 4.35 9.54
C LEU A 251 18.51 2.97 9.04
N VAL A 252 17.93 2.16 9.90
CA VAL A 252 17.33 0.86 9.51
C VAL A 252 16.25 1.06 8.45
N ASP A 253 15.35 2.03 8.64
CA ASP A 253 14.29 2.32 7.68
C ASP A 253 14.82 2.89 6.37
N VAL A 254 15.80 3.77 6.42
CA VAL A 254 16.46 4.30 5.20
C VAL A 254 17.06 3.16 4.37
N ILE A 255 17.78 2.24 4.99
CA ILE A 255 18.36 1.07 4.30
C ILE A 255 17.24 0.19 3.71
N ALA A 256 16.17 -0.07 4.47
CA ALA A 256 15.01 -0.83 3.99
C ALA A 256 14.33 -0.14 2.80
N GLY A 257 14.18 1.18 2.85
CA GLY A 257 13.63 1.97 1.74
C GLY A 257 14.51 1.96 0.49
N ILE A 258 15.82 2.07 0.64
CA ILE A 258 16.78 1.93 -0.48
C ILE A 258 16.65 0.55 -1.12
N TRP A 259 16.51 -0.51 -0.31
CA TRP A 259 16.23 -1.85 -0.82
C TRP A 259 14.89 -1.91 -1.57
N GLY A 260 13.85 -1.24 -1.07
CA GLY A 260 12.57 -1.08 -1.76
C GLY A 260 12.75 -0.44 -3.14
N LEU A 261 13.54 0.62 -3.26
CA LEU A 261 13.88 1.24 -4.55
C LEU A 261 14.62 0.26 -5.48
N TYR A 262 15.53 -0.55 -4.95
CA TYR A 262 16.20 -1.59 -5.73
C TYR A 262 15.21 -2.64 -6.26
N LEU A 263 14.20 -3.04 -5.49
CA LEU A 263 13.14 -3.92 -5.95
C LEU A 263 12.34 -3.33 -7.12
N LEU A 264 12.23 -2.00 -7.18
CA LEU A 264 11.49 -1.25 -8.21
C LEU A 264 12.36 -0.70 -9.34
N ARG A 265 13.64 -1.11 -9.43
CA ARG A 265 14.57 -0.63 -10.46
C ARG A 265 14.01 -0.78 -11.88
N PRO A 266 14.47 0.02 -12.86
CA PRO A 266 13.92 0.03 -14.22
C PRO A 266 13.80 -1.34 -14.87
N ALA A 267 14.76 -2.25 -14.65
CA ALA A 267 14.74 -3.62 -15.17
C ALA A 267 13.54 -4.46 -14.67
N LYS A 268 12.83 -4.02 -13.63
CA LYS A 268 11.67 -4.72 -13.06
C LYS A 268 10.32 -4.09 -13.42
N ARG A 269 10.33 -2.97 -14.12
CA ARG A 269 9.08 -2.25 -14.48
C ARG A 269 8.17 -3.07 -15.38
N ALA A 270 8.72 -3.72 -16.40
CA ALA A 270 7.93 -4.57 -17.30
C ALA A 270 7.19 -5.68 -16.54
N GLU A 271 7.87 -6.34 -15.59
CA GLU A 271 7.27 -7.37 -14.74
C GLU A 271 6.13 -6.80 -13.87
N ILE A 272 6.35 -5.64 -13.23
CA ILE A 272 5.32 -4.94 -12.46
C ILE A 272 4.11 -4.61 -13.34
N HIS A 273 4.33 -4.06 -14.53
CA HIS A 273 3.26 -3.75 -15.46
C HIS A 273 2.46 -4.99 -15.87
N THR A 274 3.14 -6.10 -16.14
CA THR A 274 2.49 -7.38 -16.46
C THR A 274 1.57 -7.83 -15.34
N ILE A 275 2.03 -7.82 -14.09
CA ILE A 275 1.23 -8.18 -12.91
C ILE A 275 -0.02 -7.30 -12.81
N TRP A 276 0.13 -5.99 -12.95
CA TRP A 276 -0.97 -5.06 -12.75
C TRP A 276 -1.93 -4.99 -13.93
N ASN A 277 -1.47 -5.21 -15.16
CA ASN A 277 -2.34 -5.36 -16.32
C ASN A 277 -3.17 -6.64 -16.21
N ASP A 278 -2.58 -7.77 -15.77
CA ASP A 278 -3.34 -9.00 -15.51
C ASP A 278 -4.40 -8.78 -14.42
N LYS A 279 -4.07 -8.07 -13.33
CA LYS A 279 -5.03 -7.74 -12.25
C LYS A 279 -6.22 -6.91 -12.74
N TRP A 280 -6.01 -6.03 -13.72
CA TRP A 280 -7.06 -5.20 -14.31
C TRP A 280 -7.69 -5.81 -15.56
N SER A 281 -7.27 -7.02 -15.96
CA SER A 281 -7.74 -7.67 -17.20
C SER A 281 -7.54 -6.79 -18.44
N VAL A 282 -6.46 -6.02 -18.48
CA VAL A 282 -6.10 -5.13 -19.58
C VAL A 282 -5.17 -5.86 -20.54
N SER A 283 -5.45 -5.79 -21.84
CA SER A 283 -4.54 -6.33 -22.85
C SER A 283 -3.23 -5.53 -22.89
N ALA A 284 -2.12 -6.23 -23.15
CA ALA A 284 -0.81 -5.57 -23.32
C ALA A 284 -0.83 -4.50 -24.42
N ALA A 285 -1.63 -4.67 -25.46
CA ALA A 285 -1.80 -3.72 -26.57
C ALA A 285 -2.38 -2.34 -26.15
N GLU A 286 -3.15 -2.27 -25.07
CA GLU A 286 -3.63 -0.98 -24.54
C GLU A 286 -2.54 -0.17 -23.84
N TYR A 287 -1.36 -0.77 -23.67
CA TYR A 287 -0.29 -0.25 -22.83
C TYR A 287 1.04 -0.07 -23.57
N GLU A 288 1.06 -0.15 -24.90
CA GLU A 288 2.24 0.28 -25.63
C GLU A 288 2.48 1.78 -25.34
N PRO A 289 3.64 2.14 -24.76
CA PRO A 289 4.03 3.53 -24.70
C PRO A 289 4.08 4.01 -26.15
N LYS A 290 3.42 5.12 -26.46
CA LYS A 290 3.65 5.79 -27.73
C LYS A 290 5.14 6.11 -27.76
N HIS A 291 5.91 5.30 -28.44
CA HIS A 291 7.27 5.65 -28.81
C HIS A 291 7.14 6.96 -29.55
N ILE A 292 7.68 8.03 -28.97
CA ILE A 292 8.03 9.21 -29.73
C ILE A 292 9.09 8.70 -30.67
N THR A 293 8.69 8.31 -31.85
CA THR A 293 9.60 8.11 -32.96
C THR A 293 10.28 9.45 -33.16
N SER A 294 11.55 9.49 -32.78
CA SER A 294 12.46 10.56 -33.14
C SER A 294 12.82 10.43 -34.64
N GLU A 295 11.82 10.54 -35.47
CA GLU A 295 12.01 10.79 -36.89
C GLU A 295 11.31 12.10 -37.22
N GLY A 296 12.04 13.18 -36.93
CA GLY A 296 11.88 14.41 -37.64
C GLY A 296 12.29 14.18 -39.07
N GLU A 297 11.38 13.80 -39.93
CA GLU A 297 11.57 14.00 -41.35
C GLU A 297 11.24 15.46 -41.66
N GLU A 298 12.29 16.22 -41.85
CA GLU A 298 12.30 17.41 -42.69
C GLU A 298 11.78 17.01 -44.10
N LYS A 299 10.67 17.59 -44.48
CA LYS A 299 10.44 18.07 -45.83
C LYS A 299 9.36 19.13 -45.85
#